data_3a73f3ce75f929658ff78ae23a76025f
#
_entry.id   3a73f3ce75f929658ff78ae23a76025f
#
_cell.length_a   1.000
_cell.length_b   1.000
_cell.length_c   1.000
_cell.angle_alpha   90.00
_cell.angle_beta   90.00
_cell.angle_gamma   90.00
#
_symmetry.space_group_name_H-M   'P 1'
#
loop_
_entity.id
_entity.type
_entity.pdbx_description
1 polymer ?
#
loop_
_entity_poly.entity_id
_entity_poly.type
_entity_poly.pdbx_seq_one_letter_code
_entity_poly.pdbx_strand_id
1 'polypeptide(L)'
;MLKKAWVSIVCLVFLSVWLLWPVYQFYAHKGDAAFLPWGELDIPANAVQSQQIYDSAFSEVAKAAIDKLDTHHKSINAPGISAAVGIDGELVWAGSVGWADIEKRIPVSNNTQFRVGSTSKAITATGLARLLDKNLLDLDSPISQFHQTLPNEQWQPIKVKHLASHMSGLPHYKQFDDKLGLYKSIALGTHYSDVNDALSVFDDTQLKFEPGSQFSYSTYGTVLLSAVMQEAAGQPFLELMQEQVFAPLDLKHTGGEFQFEGQGMLATFYWNDTGKSQKVRVWRDVDLSHRLAGGGFVSTSSDLVRLANAYFNDQFISPKTKQKLWTPQRLSNGEINHQNYGIGWRVDQMKVGEKTVDFIHHGGVSRGAQSLWVLIPEFKLSIGININAKTDNFGDFSKIWKALAISFIHASEQQD
;
A
#
# COMPACT_ATOMS: atom_id res chain seq x y z
N MET A 1 -1.46 6.54 55.37
CA MET A 1 -0.35 6.30 54.49
C MET A 1 -0.60 5.08 53.58
N LEU A 2 -1.00 3.91 54.11
CA LEU A 2 -1.25 2.68 53.26
C LEU A 2 -2.25 2.90 52.12
N LYS A 3 -3.40 3.59 52.35
CA LYS A 3 -4.40 3.82 51.29
C LYS A 3 -3.85 4.66 50.12
N LYS A 4 -2.99 5.67 50.37
CA LYS A 4 -2.37 6.45 49.32
C LYS A 4 -1.33 5.66 48.52
N ALA A 5 -0.54 4.78 49.18
CA ALA A 5 0.40 3.92 48.54
C ALA A 5 -0.30 2.89 47.60
N TRP A 6 -1.42 2.30 48.06
CA TRP A 6 -2.23 1.39 47.22
C TRP A 6 -2.81 2.09 46.00
N VAL A 7 -3.32 3.32 46.13
CA VAL A 7 -3.82 4.09 44.98
C VAL A 7 -2.70 4.36 43.98
N SER A 8 -1.51 4.76 44.46
CA SER A 8 -0.36 5.01 43.59
C SER A 8 0.10 3.72 42.85
N ILE A 9 0.11 2.57 43.52
CA ILE A 9 0.46 1.28 42.89
C ILE A 9 -0.57 0.90 41.82
N VAL A 10 -1.85 1.05 42.12
CA VAL A 10 -2.93 0.77 41.14
C VAL A 10 -2.81 1.67 39.93
N CYS A 11 -2.59 2.99 40.12
CA CYS A 11 -2.38 3.92 39.03
C CYS A 11 -1.15 3.56 38.17
N LEU A 12 -0.04 3.17 38.81
CA LEU A 12 1.16 2.71 38.07
C LEU A 12 0.92 1.45 37.26
N VAL A 13 0.17 0.49 37.80
CA VAL A 13 -0.20 -0.74 37.07
C VAL A 13 -1.08 -0.40 35.87
N PHE A 14 -2.11 0.44 36.03
CA PHE A 14 -2.96 0.86 34.92
C PHE A 14 -2.17 1.61 33.84
N LEU A 15 -1.28 2.52 34.24
CA LEU A 15 -0.41 3.24 33.30
C LEU A 15 0.51 2.28 32.54
N SER A 16 1.12 1.33 33.24
CA SER A 16 1.98 0.32 32.62
C SER A 16 1.21 -0.55 31.63
N VAL A 17 0.01 -1.01 31.99
CA VAL A 17 -0.85 -1.78 31.11
C VAL A 17 -1.22 -0.94 29.88
N TRP A 18 -1.62 0.32 30.06
CA TRP A 18 -1.98 1.21 28.96
C TRP A 18 -0.81 1.45 27.99
N LEU A 19 0.40 1.67 28.51
CA LEU A 19 1.60 1.87 27.68
C LEU A 19 2.05 0.59 26.95
N LEU A 20 1.93 -0.56 27.60
CA LEU A 20 2.40 -1.85 27.04
C LEU A 20 1.34 -2.55 26.17
N TRP A 21 0.07 -2.16 26.27
CA TRP A 21 -1.02 -2.77 25.52
C TRP A 21 -0.82 -2.79 24.01
N PRO A 22 -0.43 -1.65 23.36
CA PRO A 22 -0.15 -1.65 21.92
C PRO A 22 1.02 -2.57 21.52
N VAL A 23 2.01 -2.68 22.40
CA VAL A 23 3.17 -3.57 22.18
C VAL A 23 2.73 -5.03 22.23
N TYR A 24 1.95 -5.41 23.27
CA TYR A 24 1.38 -6.75 23.36
C TYR A 24 0.54 -7.09 22.12
N GLN A 25 -0.39 -6.21 21.74
CA GLN A 25 -1.24 -6.42 20.57
C GLN A 25 -0.42 -6.58 19.28
N PHE A 26 0.65 -5.80 19.15
CA PHE A 26 1.54 -5.91 18.00
C PHE A 26 2.20 -7.30 17.92
N TYR A 27 2.73 -7.82 19.03
CA TYR A 27 3.36 -9.15 19.06
C TYR A 27 2.34 -10.28 18.92
N ALA A 28 1.14 -10.15 19.50
CA ALA A 28 0.06 -11.10 19.31
C ALA A 28 -0.35 -11.20 17.82
N HIS A 29 -0.54 -10.07 17.15
CA HIS A 29 -0.85 -10.03 15.71
C HIS A 29 0.32 -10.47 14.80
N LYS A 30 1.50 -10.62 15.36
CA LYS A 30 2.65 -11.18 14.66
C LYS A 30 2.77 -12.70 14.83
N GLY A 31 2.02 -13.27 15.76
CA GLY A 31 2.16 -14.66 16.20
C GLY A 31 3.28 -14.88 17.22
N ASP A 32 3.93 -13.82 17.70
CA ASP A 32 5.02 -13.90 18.69
C ASP A 32 4.48 -13.94 20.15
N ALA A 33 3.20 -13.64 20.35
CA ALA A 33 2.51 -13.76 21.64
C ALA A 33 1.12 -14.35 21.46
N ALA A 34 0.62 -15.07 22.45
CA ALA A 34 -0.71 -15.66 22.41
C ALA A 34 -1.79 -14.55 22.46
N PHE A 35 -2.86 -14.72 21.70
CA PHE A 35 -4.06 -13.90 21.84
C PHE A 35 -4.79 -14.20 23.13
N LEU A 36 -5.52 -13.22 23.65
CA LEU A 36 -6.50 -13.43 24.69
C LEU A 36 -7.62 -14.36 24.18
N PRO A 37 -8.28 -15.17 25.04
CA PRO A 37 -9.22 -16.21 24.62
C PRO A 37 -10.57 -15.69 24.12
N TRP A 38 -10.70 -14.39 23.82
CA TRP A 38 -11.92 -13.76 23.32
C TRP A 38 -11.63 -12.90 22.07
N GLY A 39 -12.68 -12.47 21.36
CA GLY A 39 -12.59 -11.60 20.19
C GLY A 39 -12.40 -12.36 18.88
N GLU A 40 -12.59 -13.68 18.85
CA GLU A 40 -12.68 -14.44 17.60
C GLU A 40 -14.06 -14.26 16.97
N LEU A 41 -14.09 -14.07 15.67
CA LEU A 41 -15.28 -13.97 14.84
C LEU A 41 -15.24 -15.07 13.78
N ASP A 42 -16.39 -15.70 13.54
CA ASP A 42 -16.54 -16.63 12.43
C ASP A 42 -16.82 -15.83 11.14
N ILE A 43 -16.11 -16.17 10.06
CA ILE A 43 -16.42 -15.62 8.73
C ILE A 43 -17.72 -16.27 8.27
N PRO A 44 -18.79 -15.50 7.98
CA PRO A 44 -20.06 -16.08 7.54
C PRO A 44 -19.90 -16.88 6.24
N ALA A 45 -20.45 -18.09 6.22
CA ALA A 45 -20.33 -18.99 5.05
C ALA A 45 -21.00 -18.45 3.79
N ASN A 46 -22.04 -17.60 3.95
CA ASN A 46 -22.79 -17.00 2.85
C ASN A 46 -22.11 -15.68 2.46
N ALA A 47 -21.11 -15.75 1.60
CA ALA A 47 -20.48 -14.56 1.04
C ALA A 47 -21.45 -13.85 0.06
N VAL A 48 -21.61 -12.54 0.24
CA VAL A 48 -22.36 -11.72 -0.74
C VAL A 48 -21.43 -11.44 -1.91
N GLN A 49 -21.92 -11.64 -3.12
CA GLN A 49 -21.22 -11.30 -4.35
C GLN A 49 -21.86 -10.05 -4.97
N SER A 50 -21.02 -9.16 -5.49
CA SER A 50 -21.43 -8.00 -6.27
C SER A 50 -20.44 -7.77 -7.41
N GLN A 51 -20.94 -7.39 -8.57
CA GLN A 51 -20.08 -6.98 -9.68
C GLN A 51 -20.72 -5.87 -10.50
N GLN A 52 -19.89 -5.11 -11.17
CA GLN A 52 -20.28 -4.13 -12.17
C GLN A 52 -19.45 -4.36 -13.44
N ILE A 53 -20.13 -4.52 -14.55
CA ILE A 53 -19.56 -4.63 -15.89
C ILE A 53 -19.74 -3.26 -16.53
N TYR A 54 -18.62 -2.60 -16.82
CA TYR A 54 -18.61 -1.25 -17.40
C TYR A 54 -18.62 -1.31 -18.92
N ASP A 55 -18.08 -2.40 -19.50
CA ASP A 55 -18.11 -2.66 -20.92
C ASP A 55 -18.74 -4.04 -21.17
N SER A 56 -19.84 -4.03 -21.92
CA SER A 56 -20.64 -5.24 -22.23
C SER A 56 -19.86 -6.26 -23.07
N ALA A 57 -18.84 -5.86 -23.80
CA ALA A 57 -17.95 -6.75 -24.56
C ALA A 57 -17.23 -7.75 -23.65
N PHE A 58 -17.02 -7.42 -22.38
CA PHE A 58 -16.40 -8.31 -21.39
C PHE A 58 -17.40 -9.09 -20.53
N SER A 59 -18.70 -9.12 -20.88
CA SER A 59 -19.73 -9.72 -20.03
C SER A 59 -19.50 -11.18 -19.70
N GLU A 60 -19.06 -12.01 -20.66
CA GLU A 60 -18.84 -13.44 -20.43
C GLU A 60 -17.60 -13.69 -19.55
N VAL A 61 -16.50 -12.99 -19.80
CA VAL A 61 -15.31 -13.12 -18.95
C VAL A 61 -15.55 -12.58 -17.54
N ALA A 62 -16.38 -11.54 -17.39
CA ALA A 62 -16.77 -10.96 -16.10
C ALA A 62 -17.56 -11.95 -15.22
N LYS A 63 -18.48 -12.74 -15.81
CA LYS A 63 -19.20 -13.80 -15.10
C LYS A 63 -18.22 -14.87 -14.59
N ALA A 64 -17.27 -15.31 -15.42
CA ALA A 64 -16.27 -16.25 -14.98
C ALA A 64 -15.29 -15.66 -13.95
N ALA A 65 -15.04 -14.35 -14.01
CA ALA A 65 -14.16 -13.65 -13.09
C ALA A 65 -14.72 -13.58 -11.67
N ILE A 66 -16.01 -13.30 -11.49
CA ILE A 66 -16.64 -13.27 -10.17
C ILE A 66 -16.67 -14.66 -9.52
N ASP A 67 -16.88 -15.72 -10.28
CA ASP A 67 -16.81 -17.10 -9.78
C ASP A 67 -15.40 -17.50 -9.34
N LYS A 68 -14.37 -17.08 -10.10
CA LYS A 68 -12.97 -17.25 -9.73
C LYS A 68 -12.67 -16.46 -8.45
N LEU A 69 -13.18 -15.24 -8.33
CA LEU A 69 -12.99 -14.40 -7.14
C LEU A 69 -13.61 -15.03 -5.90
N ASP A 70 -14.81 -15.58 -5.99
CA ASP A 70 -15.48 -16.29 -4.89
C ASP A 70 -14.72 -17.55 -4.46
N THR A 71 -14.26 -18.35 -5.42
CA THR A 71 -13.45 -19.53 -5.15
C THR A 71 -12.14 -19.14 -4.46
N HIS A 72 -11.49 -18.07 -4.94
CA HIS A 72 -10.26 -17.58 -4.37
C HIS A 72 -10.46 -17.00 -2.96
N HIS A 73 -11.50 -16.20 -2.75
CA HIS A 73 -11.91 -15.64 -1.46
C HIS A 73 -11.99 -16.72 -0.37
N LYS A 74 -12.68 -17.82 -0.67
CA LYS A 74 -12.80 -18.98 0.23
C LYS A 74 -11.44 -19.64 0.50
N SER A 75 -10.59 -19.79 -0.54
CA SER A 75 -9.30 -20.45 -0.42
C SER A 75 -8.28 -19.73 0.45
N ILE A 76 -8.39 -18.40 0.53
CA ILE A 76 -7.48 -17.55 1.33
C ILE A 76 -8.05 -17.16 2.69
N ASN A 77 -9.25 -17.63 3.03
CA ASN A 77 -9.91 -17.35 4.29
C ASN A 77 -9.98 -15.83 4.61
N ALA A 78 -10.26 -15.00 3.62
CA ALA A 78 -10.42 -13.55 3.81
C ALA A 78 -11.88 -13.22 4.12
N PRO A 79 -12.21 -12.27 5.02
CA PRO A 79 -13.58 -11.81 5.22
C PRO A 79 -14.19 -11.18 3.97
N GLY A 80 -13.41 -10.38 3.26
CA GLY A 80 -13.83 -9.72 2.04
C GLY A 80 -12.69 -9.50 1.05
N ILE A 81 -13.02 -9.55 -0.24
CA ILE A 81 -12.13 -9.30 -1.37
C ILE A 81 -12.82 -8.39 -2.39
N SER A 82 -12.05 -7.49 -2.98
CA SER A 82 -12.44 -6.69 -4.14
C SER A 82 -11.38 -6.81 -5.22
N ALA A 83 -11.80 -6.89 -6.48
CA ALA A 83 -10.92 -6.87 -7.64
C ALA A 83 -11.53 -5.98 -8.74
N ALA A 84 -10.68 -5.34 -9.52
CA ALA A 84 -11.07 -4.59 -10.71
C ALA A 84 -10.08 -4.79 -11.84
N VAL A 85 -10.55 -4.69 -13.06
CA VAL A 85 -9.77 -4.81 -14.29
C VAL A 85 -10.04 -3.63 -15.19
N GLY A 86 -8.98 -3.06 -15.74
CA GLY A 86 -9.01 -2.03 -16.79
C GLY A 86 -8.26 -2.48 -18.03
N ILE A 87 -8.74 -2.03 -19.18
CA ILE A 87 -8.13 -2.25 -20.49
C ILE A 87 -8.17 -0.92 -21.25
N ASP A 88 -7.10 -0.61 -21.97
CA ASP A 88 -6.94 0.63 -22.74
C ASP A 88 -7.15 1.92 -21.93
N GLY A 89 -6.91 1.86 -20.62
CA GLY A 89 -7.10 2.99 -19.71
C GLY A 89 -8.53 3.13 -19.16
N GLU A 90 -9.46 2.25 -19.54
CA GLU A 90 -10.84 2.27 -19.08
C GLU A 90 -11.11 1.13 -18.09
N LEU A 91 -11.94 1.37 -17.10
CA LEU A 91 -12.42 0.35 -16.17
C LEU A 91 -13.47 -0.52 -16.89
N VAL A 92 -13.16 -1.80 -17.10
CA VAL A 92 -14.08 -2.72 -17.82
C VAL A 92 -14.88 -3.59 -16.86
N TRP A 93 -14.32 -3.93 -15.69
CA TRP A 93 -14.99 -4.77 -14.70
C TRP A 93 -14.52 -4.46 -13.27
N ALA A 94 -15.45 -4.56 -12.31
CA ALA A 94 -15.15 -4.60 -10.89
C ALA A 94 -16.05 -5.63 -10.20
N GLY A 95 -15.47 -6.44 -9.32
CA GLY A 95 -16.17 -7.46 -8.55
C GLY A 95 -15.74 -7.49 -7.10
N SER A 96 -16.66 -7.90 -6.24
CA SER A 96 -16.42 -8.03 -4.80
C SER A 96 -17.14 -9.24 -4.22
N VAL A 97 -16.54 -9.84 -3.20
CA VAL A 97 -17.08 -11.01 -2.50
C VAL A 97 -16.84 -10.86 -1.01
N GLY A 98 -17.84 -11.22 -0.20
CA GLY A 98 -17.73 -11.28 1.25
C GLY A 98 -18.09 -9.97 1.95
N TRP A 99 -17.46 -9.73 3.09
CA TRP A 99 -17.89 -8.74 4.07
C TRP A 99 -16.83 -7.66 4.31
N ALA A 100 -17.24 -6.42 4.17
CA ALA A 100 -16.46 -5.27 4.61
C ALA A 100 -16.45 -5.16 6.15
N ASP A 101 -17.60 -5.50 6.79
CA ASP A 101 -17.71 -5.60 8.24
C ASP A 101 -18.59 -6.83 8.58
N ILE A 102 -17.97 -7.81 9.25
CA ILE A 102 -18.64 -9.08 9.61
C ILE A 102 -19.73 -8.85 10.66
N GLU A 103 -19.43 -8.05 11.70
CA GLU A 103 -20.33 -7.85 12.83
C GLU A 103 -21.56 -7.06 12.42
N LYS A 104 -21.37 -6.02 11.61
CA LYS A 104 -22.45 -5.20 11.06
C LYS A 104 -23.11 -5.81 9.81
N ARG A 105 -22.56 -6.92 9.32
CA ARG A 105 -23.01 -7.56 8.06
C ARG A 105 -23.03 -6.62 6.87
N ILE A 106 -22.04 -5.78 6.75
CA ILE A 106 -21.86 -4.87 5.61
C ILE A 106 -21.08 -5.62 4.52
N PRO A 107 -21.64 -5.86 3.33
CA PRO A 107 -20.92 -6.53 2.25
C PRO A 107 -19.83 -5.63 1.67
N VAL A 108 -18.80 -6.24 1.06
CA VAL A 108 -17.87 -5.53 0.20
C VAL A 108 -18.58 -5.01 -1.03
N SER A 109 -18.29 -3.78 -1.42
CA SER A 109 -18.76 -3.15 -2.63
C SER A 109 -17.60 -2.55 -3.44
N ASN A 110 -17.86 -2.08 -4.66
CA ASN A 110 -16.88 -1.40 -5.49
C ASN A 110 -16.33 -0.09 -4.88
N ASN A 111 -17.05 0.48 -3.89
CA ASN A 111 -16.67 1.69 -3.18
C ASN A 111 -16.05 1.39 -1.81
N THR A 112 -15.94 0.12 -1.43
CA THR A 112 -15.27 -0.25 -0.18
C THR A 112 -13.78 0.07 -0.25
N GLN A 113 -13.33 0.89 0.70
CA GLN A 113 -11.94 1.30 0.82
C GLN A 113 -11.15 0.31 1.68
N PHE A 114 -9.95 0.01 1.22
CA PHE A 114 -9.00 -0.87 1.90
C PHE A 114 -7.71 -0.13 2.18
N ARG A 115 -7.03 -0.48 3.28
CA ARG A 115 -5.63 -0.10 3.49
C ARG A 115 -4.77 -0.77 2.42
N VAL A 116 -4.15 0.01 1.55
CA VAL A 116 -3.36 -0.56 0.45
C VAL A 116 -1.90 -0.85 0.83
N GLY A 117 -1.48 -0.49 2.04
CA GLY A 117 -0.13 -0.76 2.51
C GLY A 117 0.92 -0.24 1.54
N SER A 118 1.93 -1.04 1.24
CA SER A 118 3.06 -0.62 0.38
C SER A 118 2.69 -0.32 -1.07
N THR A 119 1.48 -0.64 -1.54
CA THR A 119 0.97 -0.15 -2.84
C THR A 119 0.91 1.39 -2.84
N SER A 120 0.83 2.04 -1.67
CA SER A 120 1.00 3.49 -1.51
C SER A 120 2.26 4.04 -2.18
N LYS A 121 3.34 3.25 -2.27
CA LYS A 121 4.59 3.69 -2.92
C LYS A 121 4.43 3.94 -4.41
N ALA A 122 3.66 3.08 -5.06
CA ALA A 122 3.33 3.25 -6.48
C ALA A 122 2.37 4.44 -6.70
N ILE A 123 1.43 4.66 -5.77
CA ILE A 123 0.58 5.86 -5.77
C ILE A 123 1.44 7.12 -5.61
N THR A 124 2.37 7.14 -4.66
CA THR A 124 3.31 8.25 -4.45
C THR A 124 4.23 8.45 -5.67
N ALA A 125 4.67 7.37 -6.31
CA ALA A 125 5.49 7.44 -7.53
C ALA A 125 4.73 8.08 -8.70
N THR A 126 3.40 7.97 -8.74
CA THR A 126 2.58 8.70 -9.73
C THR A 126 2.67 10.22 -9.50
N GLY A 127 2.60 10.68 -8.26
CA GLY A 127 2.83 12.09 -7.92
C GLY A 127 4.25 12.54 -8.25
N LEU A 128 5.27 11.71 -7.93
CA LEU A 128 6.65 11.97 -8.31
C LEU A 128 6.80 12.11 -9.84
N ALA A 129 6.15 11.25 -10.63
CA ALA A 129 6.17 11.32 -12.09
C ALA A 129 5.65 12.67 -12.60
N ARG A 130 4.59 13.20 -11.99
CA ARG A 130 4.05 14.53 -12.33
C ARG A 130 5.05 15.66 -12.05
N LEU A 131 5.77 15.57 -10.91
CA LEU A 131 6.80 16.56 -10.57
C LEU A 131 8.02 16.47 -11.50
N LEU A 132 8.41 15.26 -11.93
CA LEU A 132 9.47 15.06 -12.91
C LEU A 132 9.10 15.65 -14.29
N ASP A 133 7.88 15.43 -14.77
CA ASP A 133 7.41 15.97 -16.05
C ASP A 133 7.29 17.51 -16.02
N LYS A 134 7.03 18.09 -14.85
CA LYS A 134 7.02 19.54 -14.62
C LYS A 134 8.42 20.13 -14.35
N ASN A 135 9.47 19.30 -14.31
CA ASN A 135 10.85 19.68 -13.94
C ASN A 135 10.94 20.34 -12.54
N LEU A 136 10.04 20.01 -11.63
CA LEU A 136 10.08 20.45 -10.22
C LEU A 136 11.01 19.57 -9.37
N LEU A 137 11.27 18.34 -9.81
CA LEU A 137 12.23 17.39 -9.22
C LEU A 137 13.10 16.77 -10.30
N ASP A 138 14.30 16.33 -9.90
CA ASP A 138 15.18 15.49 -10.72
C ASP A 138 15.65 14.28 -9.90
N LEU A 139 15.63 13.10 -10.53
CA LEU A 139 15.98 11.84 -9.86
C LEU A 139 17.44 11.75 -9.42
N ASP A 140 18.35 12.42 -10.09
CA ASP A 140 19.79 12.40 -9.83
C ASP A 140 20.26 13.52 -8.90
N SER A 141 19.41 14.48 -8.60
CA SER A 141 19.71 15.57 -7.67
C SER A 141 19.70 15.10 -6.22
N PRO A 142 20.59 15.65 -5.36
CA PRO A 142 20.54 15.42 -3.93
C PRO A 142 19.27 16.05 -3.33
N ILE A 143 18.69 15.42 -2.33
CA ILE A 143 17.45 15.90 -1.71
C ILE A 143 17.62 17.23 -0.99
N SER A 144 18.83 17.55 -0.53
CA SER A 144 19.15 18.84 0.08
C SER A 144 18.97 20.03 -0.86
N GLN A 145 18.91 19.81 -2.17
CA GLN A 145 18.57 20.86 -3.14
C GLN A 145 17.13 21.31 -3.01
N PHE A 146 16.24 20.43 -2.59
CA PHE A 146 14.79 20.67 -2.52
C PHE A 146 14.33 20.89 -1.07
N HIS A 147 14.93 20.17 -0.12
CA HIS A 147 14.60 20.25 1.31
C HIS A 147 15.80 20.78 2.09
N GLN A 148 15.81 22.08 2.33
CA GLN A 148 16.98 22.78 2.93
C GLN A 148 17.16 22.54 4.42
N THR A 149 16.08 22.17 5.15
CA THR A 149 16.04 22.01 6.61
C THR A 149 15.90 20.53 7.00
N LEU A 150 16.70 19.65 6.38
CA LEU A 150 16.71 18.24 6.74
C LEU A 150 17.09 18.03 8.20
N PRO A 151 16.33 17.25 8.99
CA PRO A 151 16.58 17.06 10.41
C PRO A 151 17.87 16.23 10.69
N ASN A 152 18.40 15.52 9.70
CA ASN A 152 19.59 14.71 9.81
C ASN A 152 20.58 15.05 8.68
N GLU A 153 21.78 15.51 9.05
CA GLU A 153 22.82 15.93 8.08
C GLU A 153 23.31 14.80 7.17
N GLN A 154 23.24 13.54 7.62
CA GLN A 154 23.62 12.38 6.81
C GLN A 154 22.72 12.18 5.60
N TRP A 155 21.54 12.79 5.58
CA TRP A 155 20.60 12.68 4.48
C TRP A 155 20.90 13.59 3.30
N GLN A 156 21.72 14.63 3.49
CA GLN A 156 22.04 15.63 2.47
C GLN A 156 22.51 15.05 1.13
N PRO A 157 23.39 14.03 1.06
CA PRO A 157 23.87 13.48 -0.20
C PRO A 157 22.92 12.45 -0.83
N ILE A 158 21.82 12.08 -0.16
CA ILE A 158 20.84 11.13 -0.71
C ILE A 158 20.21 11.74 -1.95
N LYS A 159 20.15 11.00 -3.06
CA LYS A 159 19.46 11.42 -4.27
C LYS A 159 17.97 11.03 -4.23
N VAL A 160 17.12 11.78 -4.94
CA VAL A 160 15.69 11.49 -5.05
C VAL A 160 15.45 10.03 -5.48
N LYS A 161 16.18 9.53 -6.48
CA LYS A 161 16.08 8.12 -6.92
C LYS A 161 16.42 7.12 -5.83
N HIS A 162 17.37 7.43 -4.93
CA HIS A 162 17.77 6.52 -3.85
C HIS A 162 16.61 6.29 -2.86
N LEU A 163 15.81 7.33 -2.57
CA LEU A 163 14.60 7.21 -1.75
C LEU A 163 13.53 6.39 -2.46
N ALA A 164 13.27 6.70 -3.73
CA ALA A 164 12.21 6.09 -4.52
C ALA A 164 12.51 4.63 -4.93
N SER A 165 13.78 4.18 -4.83
CA SER A 165 14.23 2.84 -5.21
C SER A 165 14.85 2.03 -4.07
N HIS A 166 14.70 2.45 -2.82
CA HIS A 166 15.20 1.75 -1.64
C HIS A 166 16.73 1.57 -1.56
N MET A 167 17.46 2.56 -2.10
CA MET A 167 18.92 2.58 -2.10
C MET A 167 19.51 3.72 -1.22
N SER A 168 18.69 4.30 -0.35
CA SER A 168 19.08 5.44 0.48
C SER A 168 19.92 5.09 1.71
N GLY A 169 19.90 3.83 2.16
CA GLY A 169 20.50 3.41 3.44
C GLY A 169 19.60 3.64 4.66
N LEU A 170 18.45 4.27 4.51
CA LEU A 170 17.50 4.48 5.62
C LEU A 170 16.99 3.15 6.17
N PRO A 171 16.77 3.04 7.50
CA PRO A 171 16.22 1.85 8.12
C PRO A 171 14.77 1.61 7.71
N HIS A 172 14.29 0.40 7.98
CA HIS A 172 12.86 0.05 7.90
C HIS A 172 12.28 -0.11 9.31
N TYR A 173 10.96 -0.37 9.43
CA TYR A 173 10.31 -0.58 10.73
C TYR A 173 11.11 -1.51 11.64
N LYS A 174 11.23 -1.16 12.92
CA LYS A 174 11.92 -1.92 13.98
C LYS A 174 13.44 -2.03 13.83
N GLN A 175 14.04 -1.26 12.97
CA GLN A 175 15.48 -1.24 12.78
C GLN A 175 16.09 0.04 13.40
N PHE A 176 15.53 0.45 14.54
CA PHE A 176 15.97 1.61 15.31
C PHE A 176 16.87 1.19 16.46
N ASP A 177 17.92 1.94 16.69
CA ASP A 177 18.71 1.88 17.91
C ASP A 177 17.99 2.62 19.05
N ASP A 178 17.16 3.63 18.71
CA ASP A 178 16.34 4.36 19.67
C ASP A 178 15.06 3.61 20.07
N LYS A 179 14.87 3.49 21.41
CA LYS A 179 13.70 2.79 21.98
C LYS A 179 12.39 3.56 21.79
N LEU A 180 12.45 4.89 21.74
CA LEU A 180 11.24 5.73 21.59
C LEU A 180 10.71 5.65 20.15
N GLY A 181 11.59 5.78 19.16
CA GLY A 181 11.24 5.61 17.75
C GLY A 181 10.69 4.21 17.47
N LEU A 182 11.33 3.18 18.05
CA LEU A 182 10.82 1.81 17.99
C LEU A 182 9.40 1.70 18.59
N TYR A 183 9.16 2.29 19.77
CA TYR A 183 7.83 2.30 20.40
C TYR A 183 6.79 3.01 19.52
N LYS A 184 7.10 4.22 19.02
CA LYS A 184 6.21 4.96 18.12
C LYS A 184 5.83 4.13 16.87
N SER A 185 6.81 3.45 16.27
CA SER A 185 6.60 2.61 15.08
C SER A 185 5.75 1.36 15.34
N ILE A 186 5.65 0.92 16.59
CA ILE A 186 4.85 -0.23 17.05
C ILE A 186 3.47 0.21 17.53
N ALA A 187 3.41 1.25 18.38
CA ALA A 187 2.19 1.71 19.02
C ALA A 187 1.16 2.24 18.01
N LEU A 188 1.62 2.99 16.99
CA LEU A 188 0.78 3.51 15.90
C LEU A 188 -0.43 4.33 16.43
N GLY A 189 -0.22 5.12 17.46
CA GLY A 189 -1.28 5.89 18.12
C GLY A 189 -1.09 7.41 18.01
N THR A 190 -0.05 7.88 17.29
CA THR A 190 0.21 9.31 17.09
C THR A 190 -0.20 9.71 15.67
N HIS A 191 -1.02 10.76 15.58
CA HIS A 191 -1.38 11.37 14.30
C HIS A 191 -0.32 12.41 13.90
N TYR A 192 0.09 12.34 12.62
CA TYR A 192 0.97 13.31 11.98
C TYR A 192 0.21 13.98 10.84
N SER A 193 -0.05 15.28 11.00
CA SER A 193 -0.80 16.05 10.00
C SER A 193 0.05 16.47 8.80
N ASP A 194 1.36 16.51 8.97
CA ASP A 194 2.33 16.84 7.93
C ASP A 194 3.39 15.73 7.78
N VAL A 195 3.85 15.51 6.56
CA VAL A 195 4.89 14.50 6.29
C VAL A 195 6.25 14.89 6.87
N ASN A 196 6.55 16.17 7.06
CA ASN A 196 7.75 16.63 7.74
C ASN A 196 7.74 16.26 9.22
N ASP A 197 6.59 16.39 9.91
CA ASP A 197 6.45 15.98 11.31
C ASP A 197 6.71 14.49 11.49
N ALA A 198 6.33 13.68 10.52
CA ALA A 198 6.54 12.24 10.52
C ALA A 198 8.02 11.84 10.43
N LEU A 199 8.92 12.73 9.95
CA LEU A 199 10.36 12.48 9.94
C LEU A 199 10.91 12.26 11.35
N SER A 200 10.30 12.89 12.37
CA SER A 200 10.67 12.74 13.79
C SER A 200 10.56 11.29 14.31
N VAL A 201 10.01 10.37 13.54
CA VAL A 201 9.98 8.95 13.90
C VAL A 201 11.34 8.28 13.66
N PHE A 202 12.17 8.82 12.78
CA PHE A 202 13.43 8.19 12.34
C PHE A 202 14.58 9.17 12.05
N ASP A 203 14.46 10.44 12.45
CA ASP A 203 15.44 11.52 12.19
C ASP A 203 16.79 11.34 12.87
N ASP A 204 16.86 10.55 13.95
CA ASP A 204 18.07 10.22 14.69
C ASP A 204 18.79 8.96 14.19
N THR A 205 18.23 8.28 13.17
CA THR A 205 18.78 7.01 12.70
C THR A 205 20.01 7.19 11.80
N GLN A 206 20.97 6.27 11.94
CA GLN A 206 22.14 6.19 11.07
C GLN A 206 21.78 5.51 9.74
N LEU A 207 22.45 5.93 8.66
CA LEU A 207 22.37 5.20 7.39
C LEU A 207 23.09 3.85 7.52
N LYS A 208 22.48 2.78 7.02
CA LYS A 208 23.02 1.41 7.05
C LYS A 208 24.17 1.21 6.07
N PHE A 209 24.23 2.02 5.03
CA PHE A 209 25.22 1.97 3.96
C PHE A 209 25.20 3.30 3.19
N GLU A 210 26.25 3.54 2.44
CA GLU A 210 26.35 4.70 1.55
C GLU A 210 25.24 4.71 0.50
N PRO A 211 24.51 5.84 0.32
CA PRO A 211 23.42 5.94 -0.64
C PRO A 211 23.84 5.49 -2.06
N GLY A 212 23.04 4.60 -2.63
CA GLY A 212 23.29 3.99 -3.93
C GLY A 212 24.13 2.71 -3.91
N SER A 213 24.83 2.38 -2.82
CA SER A 213 25.74 1.23 -2.79
C SER A 213 25.05 -0.13 -2.60
N GLN A 214 23.87 -0.14 -1.96
CA GLN A 214 23.11 -1.36 -1.67
C GLN A 214 21.60 -1.09 -1.81
N PHE A 215 20.84 -2.18 -1.92
CA PHE A 215 19.37 -2.16 -1.85
C PHE A 215 18.92 -2.65 -0.47
N SER A 216 18.13 -1.85 0.23
CA SER A 216 17.44 -2.24 1.46
C SER A 216 16.06 -1.60 1.51
N TYR A 217 15.02 -2.42 1.38
CA TYR A 217 13.65 -1.93 1.36
C TYR A 217 13.33 -1.09 2.60
N SER A 218 12.94 0.17 2.39
CA SER A 218 12.60 1.10 3.46
C SER A 218 11.33 1.89 3.15
N THR A 219 10.34 1.81 4.05
CA THR A 219 9.16 2.67 3.96
C THR A 219 9.52 4.10 4.35
N TYR A 220 10.46 4.30 5.28
CA TYR A 220 10.88 5.64 5.67
C TYR A 220 11.61 6.40 4.56
N GLY A 221 12.27 5.68 3.65
CA GLY A 221 12.77 6.29 2.41
C GLY A 221 11.65 6.95 1.60
N THR A 222 10.47 6.31 1.51
CA THR A 222 9.32 6.91 0.81
C THR A 222 8.65 8.03 1.62
N VAL A 223 8.69 7.97 2.95
CA VAL A 223 8.21 9.10 3.79
C VAL A 223 9.10 10.32 3.59
N LEU A 224 10.42 10.16 3.62
CA LEU A 224 11.35 11.26 3.31
C LEU A 224 11.17 11.77 1.88
N LEU A 225 10.92 10.88 0.91
CA LEU A 225 10.60 11.27 -0.46
C LEU A 225 9.36 12.18 -0.50
N SER A 226 8.30 11.88 0.25
CA SER A 226 7.10 12.72 0.27
C SER A 226 7.36 14.10 0.87
N ALA A 227 8.23 14.21 1.87
CA ALA A 227 8.66 15.49 2.41
C ALA A 227 9.44 16.30 1.34
N VAL A 228 10.36 15.66 0.61
CA VAL A 228 11.07 16.28 -0.50
C VAL A 228 10.12 16.73 -1.62
N MET A 229 9.11 15.92 -1.94
CA MET A 229 8.07 16.26 -2.93
C MET A 229 7.25 17.48 -2.49
N GLN A 230 6.87 17.54 -1.20
CA GLN A 230 6.16 18.66 -0.58
C GLN A 230 6.95 19.96 -0.72
N GLU A 231 8.22 19.96 -0.33
CA GLU A 231 9.08 21.12 -0.42
C GLU A 231 9.32 21.57 -1.87
N ALA A 232 9.56 20.63 -2.78
CA ALA A 232 9.76 20.92 -4.20
C ALA A 232 8.50 21.51 -4.88
N ALA A 233 7.32 21.12 -4.42
CA ALA A 233 6.05 21.61 -4.93
C ALA A 233 5.58 22.90 -4.23
N GLY A 234 6.12 23.22 -3.05
CA GLY A 234 5.71 24.35 -2.23
C GLY A 234 4.30 24.25 -1.65
N GLN A 235 3.79 23.01 -1.46
CA GLN A 235 2.46 22.74 -0.90
C GLN A 235 2.43 21.40 -0.16
N PRO A 236 1.49 21.20 0.83
CA PRO A 236 1.37 19.97 1.59
C PRO A 236 1.24 18.73 0.70
N PHE A 237 1.87 17.62 1.10
CA PHE A 237 1.94 16.40 0.28
C PHE A 237 0.57 15.85 -0.15
N LEU A 238 -0.43 15.86 0.75
CA LEU A 238 -1.78 15.40 0.38
C LEU A 238 -2.49 16.33 -0.60
N GLU A 239 -2.28 17.64 -0.48
CA GLU A 239 -2.80 18.62 -1.43
C GLU A 239 -2.14 18.45 -2.80
N LEU A 240 -0.82 18.24 -2.82
CA LEU A 240 -0.07 17.87 -4.02
C LEU A 240 -0.65 16.64 -4.70
N MET A 241 -0.87 15.56 -3.93
CA MET A 241 -1.44 14.33 -4.48
C MET A 241 -2.87 14.53 -4.97
N GLN A 242 -3.67 15.30 -4.24
CA GLN A 242 -5.04 15.64 -4.64
C GLN A 242 -5.05 16.40 -5.96
N GLU A 243 -4.24 17.45 -6.09
CA GLU A 243 -4.21 18.31 -7.27
C GLU A 243 -3.59 17.62 -8.49
N GLN A 244 -2.47 16.91 -8.29
CA GLN A 244 -1.68 16.36 -9.39
C GLN A 244 -2.10 14.96 -9.82
N VAL A 245 -2.82 14.21 -8.97
CA VAL A 245 -3.13 12.80 -9.21
C VAL A 245 -4.61 12.49 -8.97
N PHE A 246 -5.13 12.74 -7.76
CA PHE A 246 -6.44 12.19 -7.40
C PHE A 246 -7.60 12.88 -8.12
N ALA A 247 -7.63 14.21 -8.13
CA ALA A 247 -8.70 14.96 -8.79
C ALA A 247 -8.67 14.81 -10.32
N PRO A 248 -7.51 14.91 -11.02
CA PRO A 248 -7.47 14.73 -12.46
C PRO A 248 -7.88 13.36 -12.96
N LEU A 249 -7.75 12.32 -12.11
CA LEU A 249 -8.10 10.93 -12.42
C LEU A 249 -9.43 10.49 -11.79
N ASP A 250 -10.19 11.42 -11.20
CA ASP A 250 -11.48 11.18 -10.51
C ASP A 250 -11.40 10.07 -9.42
N LEU A 251 -10.29 10.06 -8.66
CA LEU A 251 -10.07 9.09 -7.59
C LEU A 251 -10.73 9.57 -6.30
N LYS A 252 -12.02 9.28 -6.14
CA LYS A 252 -12.83 9.77 -5.00
C LYS A 252 -12.60 9.02 -3.71
N HIS A 253 -12.02 7.83 -3.77
CA HIS A 253 -11.89 6.90 -2.64
C HIS A 253 -10.43 6.58 -2.31
N THR A 254 -9.50 7.40 -2.79
CA THR A 254 -8.06 7.25 -2.54
C THR A 254 -7.52 8.44 -1.76
N GLY A 255 -6.82 8.16 -0.64
CA GLY A 255 -6.27 9.21 0.23
C GLY A 255 -5.74 8.66 1.55
N GLY A 256 -5.46 9.51 2.52
CA GLY A 256 -5.16 9.12 3.89
C GLY A 256 -6.40 8.55 4.59
N GLU A 257 -6.23 7.49 5.38
CA GLU A 257 -7.36 6.84 6.08
C GLU A 257 -8.18 7.83 6.90
N PHE A 258 -7.51 8.76 7.61
CA PHE A 258 -8.15 9.78 8.45
C PHE A 258 -9.07 10.74 7.67
N GLN A 259 -8.89 10.89 6.35
CA GLN A 259 -9.76 11.74 5.52
C GLN A 259 -11.15 11.14 5.31
N PHE A 260 -11.29 9.82 5.54
CA PHE A 260 -12.52 9.07 5.29
C PHE A 260 -13.20 8.55 6.57
N GLU A 261 -12.68 8.90 7.73
CA GLU A 261 -13.29 8.51 9.01
C GLU A 261 -14.73 8.98 9.09
N GLY A 262 -15.61 8.08 9.55
CA GLY A 262 -17.05 8.36 9.69
C GLY A 262 -17.85 8.33 8.38
N GLN A 263 -17.24 8.17 7.21
CA GLN A 263 -17.97 8.12 5.92
C GLN A 263 -18.58 6.74 5.59
N GLY A 264 -18.28 5.71 6.39
CA GLY A 264 -18.87 4.37 6.25
C GLY A 264 -18.39 3.53 5.07
N MET A 265 -17.35 3.98 4.36
CA MET A 265 -16.81 3.28 3.19
C MET A 265 -15.58 2.43 3.52
N LEU A 266 -14.94 2.68 4.66
CA LEU A 266 -13.74 1.96 5.08
C LEU A 266 -14.12 0.56 5.58
N ALA A 267 -13.40 -0.47 5.09
CA ALA A 267 -13.57 -1.83 5.59
C ALA A 267 -13.09 -1.94 7.05
N THR A 268 -13.72 -2.81 7.83
CA THR A 268 -13.14 -3.33 9.07
C THR A 268 -11.99 -4.27 8.72
N PHE A 269 -10.86 -4.13 9.40
CA PHE A 269 -9.65 -4.89 9.12
C PHE A 269 -9.48 -6.04 10.10
N TYR A 270 -9.04 -7.19 9.57
CA TYR A 270 -8.99 -8.41 10.35
C TYR A 270 -7.62 -9.06 10.33
N TRP A 271 -7.38 -9.86 11.35
CA TRP A 271 -6.26 -10.78 11.45
C TRP A 271 -6.78 -12.20 11.25
N ASN A 272 -6.21 -12.95 10.32
CA ASN A 272 -6.44 -14.38 10.21
C ASN A 272 -5.61 -15.08 11.26
N ASP A 273 -6.26 -15.86 12.15
CA ASP A 273 -5.54 -16.67 13.10
C ASP A 273 -4.99 -17.91 12.36
N THR A 274 -3.66 -17.99 12.24
CA THR A 274 -2.99 -19.07 11.54
C THR A 274 -3.40 -20.42 12.07
N GLY A 275 -3.85 -21.31 11.19
CA GLY A 275 -4.29 -22.67 11.54
C GLY A 275 -5.75 -22.81 11.94
N LYS A 276 -6.53 -21.73 12.01
CA LYS A 276 -7.98 -21.78 12.23
C LYS A 276 -8.71 -21.34 10.96
N SER A 277 -9.28 -22.30 10.23
CA SER A 277 -10.10 -21.98 9.07
C SER A 277 -11.35 -21.19 9.49
N GLN A 278 -11.69 -20.15 8.72
CA GLN A 278 -12.89 -19.33 8.86
C GLN A 278 -13.03 -18.54 10.17
N LYS A 279 -11.93 -18.34 10.92
CA LYS A 279 -11.91 -17.48 12.10
C LYS A 279 -10.95 -16.32 11.92
N VAL A 280 -11.39 -15.15 12.37
CA VAL A 280 -10.62 -13.90 12.30
C VAL A 280 -10.79 -13.11 13.59
N ARG A 281 -9.93 -12.12 13.77
CA ARG A 281 -10.03 -11.12 14.85
C ARG A 281 -9.97 -9.75 14.25
N VAL A 282 -10.75 -8.82 14.80
CA VAL A 282 -10.65 -7.41 14.39
C VAL A 282 -9.24 -6.92 14.70
N TRP A 283 -8.60 -6.28 13.73
CA TRP A 283 -7.35 -5.57 13.94
C TRP A 283 -7.61 -4.35 14.82
N ARG A 284 -6.71 -4.07 15.78
CA ARG A 284 -6.82 -2.88 16.59
C ARG A 284 -6.77 -1.60 15.75
N ASP A 285 -7.33 -0.52 16.28
CA ASP A 285 -7.20 0.80 15.69
C ASP A 285 -5.74 1.23 15.64
N VAL A 286 -5.35 1.84 14.55
CA VAL A 286 -3.99 2.32 14.30
C VAL A 286 -4.04 3.59 13.47
N ASP A 287 -3.16 4.53 13.78
CA ASP A 287 -2.87 5.66 12.91
C ASP A 287 -1.68 5.36 12.00
N LEU A 288 -1.85 5.50 10.71
CA LEU A 288 -0.84 5.22 9.69
C LEU A 288 -0.28 6.48 9.04
N SER A 289 -0.61 7.67 9.56
CA SER A 289 -0.19 8.97 9.02
C SER A 289 1.34 9.12 8.97
N HIS A 290 2.07 8.60 9.98
CA HIS A 290 3.54 8.64 10.01
C HIS A 290 4.22 7.93 8.82
N ARG A 291 3.48 7.18 8.04
CA ARG A 291 3.98 6.45 6.86
C ARG A 291 3.07 6.60 5.64
N LEU A 292 2.32 7.71 5.59
CA LEU A 292 1.28 7.96 4.60
C LEU A 292 1.71 7.59 3.18
N ALA A 293 2.75 8.24 2.66
CA ALA A 293 3.27 8.04 1.31
C ALA A 293 3.78 6.61 1.04
N GLY A 294 4.30 5.94 2.06
CA GLY A 294 4.92 4.62 1.92
C GLY A 294 4.04 3.44 2.31
N GLY A 295 2.85 3.68 2.91
CA GLY A 295 2.03 2.58 3.41
C GLY A 295 0.76 2.98 4.17
N GLY A 296 0.34 4.23 4.13
CA GLY A 296 -0.80 4.77 4.87
C GLY A 296 -2.00 5.19 4.03
N PHE A 297 -1.94 5.05 2.71
CA PHE A 297 -3.11 5.29 1.88
C PHE A 297 -4.16 4.17 2.01
N VAL A 298 -5.41 4.58 1.83
CA VAL A 298 -6.53 3.72 1.52
C VAL A 298 -6.97 3.96 0.08
N SER A 299 -7.56 2.93 -0.55
CA SER A 299 -8.07 3.00 -1.92
C SER A 299 -9.10 1.91 -2.17
N THR A 300 -9.81 1.99 -3.28
CA THR A 300 -10.63 0.91 -3.84
C THR A 300 -9.87 0.19 -4.95
N SER A 301 -10.29 -1.03 -5.30
CA SER A 301 -9.72 -1.74 -6.47
C SER A 301 -10.00 -0.98 -7.77
N SER A 302 -11.17 -0.34 -7.86
CA SER A 302 -11.56 0.49 -9.02
C SER A 302 -10.69 1.75 -9.15
N ASP A 303 -10.37 2.44 -8.05
CA ASP A 303 -9.50 3.62 -8.09
C ASP A 303 -8.06 3.25 -8.45
N LEU A 304 -7.55 2.09 -8.00
CA LEU A 304 -6.24 1.60 -8.43
C LEU A 304 -6.19 1.37 -9.95
N VAL A 305 -7.27 0.85 -10.53
CA VAL A 305 -7.38 0.70 -11.99
C VAL A 305 -7.48 2.04 -12.70
N ARG A 306 -8.30 2.99 -12.20
CA ARG A 306 -8.35 4.35 -12.77
C ARG A 306 -7.01 5.06 -12.69
N LEU A 307 -6.26 4.86 -11.61
CA LEU A 307 -4.91 5.40 -11.46
C LEU A 307 -3.95 4.87 -12.55
N ALA A 308 -4.18 3.66 -13.07
CA ALA A 308 -3.42 3.11 -14.19
C ALA A 308 -3.56 3.93 -15.46
N ASN A 309 -4.67 4.64 -15.64
CA ASN A 309 -4.90 5.52 -16.78
C ASN A 309 -3.80 6.58 -16.91
N ALA A 310 -3.21 7.01 -15.78
CA ALA A 310 -2.05 7.89 -15.77
C ALA A 310 -0.87 7.33 -16.57
N TYR A 311 -0.69 6.01 -16.55
CA TYR A 311 0.41 5.32 -17.22
C TYR A 311 0.11 4.94 -18.67
N PHE A 312 -1.17 4.87 -19.05
CA PHE A 312 -1.58 4.60 -20.43
C PHE A 312 -1.87 5.89 -21.22
N ASN A 313 -1.88 7.05 -20.55
CA ASN A 313 -2.02 8.37 -21.15
C ASN A 313 -0.68 9.11 -21.17
N ASP A 314 -0.08 9.23 -22.36
CA ASP A 314 1.20 9.90 -22.58
C ASP A 314 1.18 11.41 -22.27
N GLN A 315 0.01 12.03 -22.25
CA GLN A 315 -0.16 13.43 -21.86
C GLN A 315 -0.19 13.60 -20.34
N PHE A 316 -0.57 12.54 -19.60
CA PHE A 316 -0.59 12.60 -18.15
C PHE A 316 0.78 12.28 -17.54
N ILE A 317 1.43 11.20 -17.98
CA ILE A 317 2.83 10.86 -17.66
C ILE A 317 3.57 10.62 -18.97
N SER A 318 4.61 11.39 -19.24
CA SER A 318 5.37 11.29 -20.49
C SER A 318 6.03 9.91 -20.64
N PRO A 319 6.20 9.40 -21.88
CA PRO A 319 6.89 8.13 -22.15
C PRO A 319 8.30 8.09 -21.53
N LYS A 320 9.02 9.22 -21.57
CA LYS A 320 10.35 9.35 -20.96
C LYS A 320 10.32 9.13 -19.46
N THR A 321 9.32 9.68 -18.77
CA THR A 321 9.18 9.52 -17.33
C THR A 321 8.73 8.10 -16.97
N LYS A 322 7.77 7.51 -17.71
CA LYS A 322 7.40 6.09 -17.54
C LYS A 322 8.60 5.17 -17.66
N GLN A 323 9.44 5.37 -18.68
CA GLN A 323 10.66 4.60 -18.86
C GLN A 323 11.60 4.72 -17.64
N LYS A 324 11.78 5.94 -17.08
CA LYS A 324 12.58 6.11 -15.86
C LYS A 324 12.00 5.35 -14.66
N LEU A 325 10.68 5.38 -14.47
CA LEU A 325 10.02 4.72 -13.35
C LEU A 325 10.12 3.20 -13.45
N TRP A 326 10.01 2.65 -14.64
CA TRP A 326 9.95 1.20 -14.90
C TRP A 326 11.31 0.58 -15.24
N THR A 327 12.38 1.36 -15.25
CA THR A 327 13.73 0.82 -15.39
C THR A 327 14.26 0.40 -14.02
N PRO A 328 14.59 -0.90 -13.80
CA PRO A 328 15.22 -1.36 -12.57
C PRO A 328 16.50 -0.59 -12.28
N GLN A 329 16.60 -0.07 -11.07
CA GLN A 329 17.71 0.81 -10.68
C GLN A 329 18.98 0.01 -10.40
N ARG A 330 20.12 0.59 -10.83
CA ARG A 330 21.43 -0.01 -10.63
C ARG A 330 22.10 0.54 -9.38
N LEU A 331 22.77 -0.35 -8.68
CA LEU A 331 23.67 -0.01 -7.58
C LEU A 331 24.94 0.70 -8.13
N SER A 332 25.72 1.32 -7.26
CA SER A 332 26.96 2.03 -7.63
C SER A 332 28.02 1.11 -8.27
N ASN A 333 27.95 -0.20 -8.03
CA ASN A 333 28.79 -1.21 -8.70
C ASN A 333 28.29 -1.60 -10.11
N GLY A 334 27.17 -1.02 -10.57
CA GLY A 334 26.57 -1.28 -11.89
C GLY A 334 25.58 -2.43 -11.93
N GLU A 335 25.44 -3.24 -10.88
CA GLU A 335 24.48 -4.35 -10.81
C GLU A 335 23.04 -3.86 -10.64
N ILE A 336 22.08 -4.53 -11.26
CA ILE A 336 20.67 -4.28 -11.00
C ILE A 336 20.34 -4.76 -9.58
N ASN A 337 19.55 -3.97 -8.84
CA ASN A 337 19.12 -4.40 -7.51
C ASN A 337 18.32 -5.72 -7.59
N HIS A 338 18.48 -6.57 -6.60
CA HIS A 338 17.98 -7.96 -6.58
C HIS A 338 16.45 -8.10 -6.58
N GLN A 339 15.70 -6.99 -6.51
CA GLN A 339 14.23 -7.00 -6.58
C GLN A 339 13.69 -6.41 -7.90
N ASN A 340 14.53 -6.16 -8.89
CA ASN A 340 14.16 -5.48 -10.13
C ASN A 340 13.36 -4.19 -9.87
N TYR A 341 13.72 -3.47 -8.81
CA TYR A 341 12.96 -2.32 -8.36
C TYR A 341 13.38 -1.07 -9.13
N GLY A 342 12.41 -0.44 -9.79
CA GLY A 342 12.52 0.86 -10.43
C GLY A 342 12.27 2.01 -9.46
N ILE A 343 11.51 3.00 -9.87
CA ILE A 343 11.12 4.16 -9.06
C ILE A 343 9.69 3.94 -8.56
N GLY A 344 9.56 3.41 -7.33
CA GLY A 344 8.26 3.09 -6.71
C GLY A 344 7.59 1.81 -7.23
N TRP A 345 8.21 1.06 -8.14
CA TRP A 345 7.65 -0.09 -8.81
C TRP A 345 8.61 -1.28 -8.87
N ARG A 346 8.06 -2.50 -8.89
CA ARG A 346 8.78 -3.72 -9.31
C ARG A 346 8.47 -3.98 -10.77
N VAL A 347 9.48 -4.50 -11.48
CA VAL A 347 9.40 -4.83 -12.91
C VAL A 347 9.80 -6.28 -13.08
N ASP A 348 8.85 -7.12 -13.39
CA ASP A 348 9.05 -8.55 -13.58
C ASP A 348 8.46 -9.00 -14.91
N GLN A 349 8.63 -10.29 -15.24
CA GLN A 349 8.17 -10.86 -16.51
C GLN A 349 7.19 -12.02 -16.29
N MET A 350 6.24 -12.14 -17.21
CA MET A 350 5.32 -13.26 -17.26
C MET A 350 5.13 -13.77 -18.68
N LYS A 351 4.64 -15.00 -18.81
CA LYS A 351 4.21 -15.53 -20.10
C LYS A 351 2.71 -15.34 -20.30
N VAL A 352 2.36 -14.87 -21.50
CA VAL A 352 0.99 -14.82 -22.03
C VAL A 352 1.01 -15.57 -23.37
N GLY A 353 0.47 -16.80 -23.39
CA GLY A 353 0.71 -17.72 -24.50
C GLY A 353 2.20 -18.01 -24.66
N GLU A 354 2.73 -17.78 -25.86
CA GLU A 354 4.16 -17.94 -26.17
C GLU A 354 4.99 -16.68 -25.93
N LYS A 355 4.34 -15.51 -25.75
CA LYS A 355 5.01 -14.24 -25.52
C LYS A 355 5.50 -14.11 -24.08
N THR A 356 6.67 -13.52 -23.89
CA THR A 356 7.13 -13.04 -22.58
C THR A 356 6.94 -11.53 -22.54
N VAL A 357 6.17 -11.04 -21.56
CA VAL A 357 5.81 -9.63 -21.43
C VAL A 357 6.22 -9.10 -20.05
N ASP A 358 6.57 -7.84 -20.00
CA ASP A 358 6.84 -7.19 -18.72
C ASP A 358 5.52 -6.90 -17.99
N PHE A 359 5.51 -7.08 -16.66
CA PHE A 359 4.47 -6.56 -15.81
C PHE A 359 5.08 -5.71 -14.69
N ILE A 360 4.43 -4.59 -14.48
CA ILE A 360 4.84 -3.56 -13.54
C ILE A 360 3.89 -3.66 -12.35
N HIS A 361 4.42 -3.79 -11.12
CA HIS A 361 3.53 -4.06 -10.01
C HIS A 361 4.05 -3.52 -8.68
N HIS A 362 3.12 -3.34 -7.75
CA HIS A 362 3.46 -3.19 -6.34
C HIS A 362 2.41 -3.87 -5.46
N GLY A 363 2.89 -4.72 -4.57
CA GLY A 363 2.05 -5.33 -3.55
C GLY A 363 2.13 -4.56 -2.23
N GLY A 364 1.08 -4.65 -1.43
CA GLY A 364 0.99 -4.00 -0.14
C GLY A 364 0.49 -4.94 0.95
N VAL A 365 1.10 -4.82 2.12
CA VAL A 365 0.64 -5.43 3.36
C VAL A 365 0.49 -4.32 4.39
N SER A 366 -0.67 -4.21 4.98
CA SER A 366 -0.96 -3.26 6.03
C SER A 366 -1.49 -3.95 7.28
N ARG A 367 -2.01 -3.19 8.19
CA ARG A 367 -2.61 -3.68 9.44
C ARG A 367 -3.99 -4.24 9.13
N GLY A 368 -4.08 -5.57 8.96
CA GLY A 368 -5.30 -6.28 8.62
C GLY A 368 -5.75 -6.14 7.16
N ALA A 369 -4.83 -5.85 6.24
CA ALA A 369 -5.15 -5.75 4.82
C ALA A 369 -3.99 -6.14 3.92
N GLN A 370 -4.31 -6.57 2.71
CA GLN A 370 -3.36 -6.76 1.61
C GLN A 370 -3.93 -6.17 0.32
N SER A 371 -3.04 -5.66 -0.51
CA SER A 371 -3.34 -5.03 -1.79
C SER A 371 -2.33 -5.47 -2.84
N LEU A 372 -2.78 -5.53 -4.08
CA LEU A 372 -1.90 -5.70 -5.24
C LEU A 372 -2.40 -4.81 -6.38
N TRP A 373 -1.48 -4.11 -7.01
CA TRP A 373 -1.71 -3.36 -8.22
C TRP A 373 -0.71 -3.78 -9.30
N VAL A 374 -1.24 -4.18 -10.47
CA VAL A 374 -0.48 -4.70 -11.60
C VAL A 374 -0.85 -3.95 -12.87
N LEU A 375 0.15 -3.62 -13.67
CA LEU A 375 0.01 -3.11 -15.02
C LEU A 375 0.75 -4.04 -15.99
N ILE A 376 0.16 -4.32 -17.15
CA ILE A 376 0.79 -5.03 -18.26
C ILE A 376 0.74 -4.10 -19.48
N PRO A 377 1.79 -3.29 -19.70
CA PRO A 377 1.78 -2.22 -20.70
C PRO A 377 1.52 -2.69 -22.13
N GLU A 378 2.00 -3.88 -22.52
CA GLU A 378 1.79 -4.44 -23.86
C GLU A 378 0.31 -4.61 -24.21
N PHE A 379 -0.53 -4.93 -23.21
CA PHE A 379 -1.98 -5.07 -23.38
C PHE A 379 -2.77 -3.90 -22.78
N LYS A 380 -2.09 -2.83 -22.37
CA LYS A 380 -2.67 -1.72 -21.62
C LYS A 380 -3.65 -2.19 -20.54
N LEU A 381 -3.34 -3.32 -19.93
CA LEU A 381 -4.17 -3.95 -18.90
C LEU A 381 -3.72 -3.54 -17.51
N SER A 382 -4.67 -3.27 -16.64
CA SER A 382 -4.43 -3.01 -15.22
C SER A 382 -5.36 -3.85 -14.34
N ILE A 383 -4.85 -4.27 -13.18
CA ILE A 383 -5.60 -5.02 -12.16
C ILE A 383 -5.32 -4.44 -10.79
N GLY A 384 -6.38 -4.15 -10.04
CA GLY A 384 -6.34 -3.82 -8.63
C GLY A 384 -7.04 -4.91 -7.80
N ILE A 385 -6.41 -5.40 -6.72
CA ILE A 385 -7.00 -6.41 -5.82
C ILE A 385 -6.73 -6.00 -4.38
N ASN A 386 -7.77 -6.05 -3.53
CA ASN A 386 -7.67 -5.72 -2.12
C ASN A 386 -8.45 -6.74 -1.27
N ILE A 387 -7.91 -7.04 -0.07
CA ILE A 387 -8.60 -7.80 0.98
C ILE A 387 -8.50 -7.09 2.32
N ASN A 388 -9.47 -7.29 3.17
CA ASN A 388 -9.51 -6.75 4.54
C ASN A 388 -8.99 -7.72 5.60
N ALA A 389 -8.03 -8.55 5.22
CA ALA A 389 -7.27 -9.42 6.11
C ALA A 389 -5.82 -9.53 5.67
N LYS A 390 -4.98 -10.10 6.53
CA LYS A 390 -3.61 -10.47 6.16
C LYS A 390 -3.51 -11.99 6.12
N THR A 391 -3.26 -12.56 4.94
CA THR A 391 -2.91 -13.97 4.77
C THR A 391 -1.47 -14.24 5.23
N ASP A 392 -1.14 -15.48 5.54
CA ASP A 392 0.22 -15.87 5.96
C ASP A 392 1.23 -15.68 4.82
N ASN A 393 0.84 -16.06 3.61
CA ASN A 393 1.66 -15.94 2.42
C ASN A 393 1.03 -14.95 1.45
N PHE A 394 1.76 -13.89 1.11
CA PHE A 394 1.33 -12.91 0.12
C PHE A 394 1.07 -13.54 -1.26
N GLY A 395 1.84 -14.57 -1.63
CA GLY A 395 1.66 -15.32 -2.88
C GLY A 395 0.29 -15.99 -2.98
N ASP A 396 -0.24 -16.50 -1.86
CA ASP A 396 -1.58 -17.12 -1.85
C ASP A 396 -2.67 -16.08 -2.10
N PHE A 397 -2.58 -14.91 -1.49
CA PHE A 397 -3.47 -13.80 -1.77
C PHE A 397 -3.38 -13.35 -3.24
N SER A 398 -2.16 -13.16 -3.73
CA SER A 398 -1.94 -12.49 -5.02
C SER A 398 -2.19 -13.38 -6.24
N LYS A 399 -2.10 -14.69 -6.14
CA LYS A 399 -2.09 -15.63 -7.29
C LYS A 399 -3.24 -15.47 -8.29
N ILE A 400 -4.41 -14.96 -7.85
CA ILE A 400 -5.60 -14.79 -8.71
C ILE A 400 -5.36 -13.77 -9.83
N TRP A 401 -4.46 -12.78 -9.64
CA TRP A 401 -4.26 -11.73 -10.62
C TRP A 401 -3.87 -12.26 -12.00
N LYS A 402 -3.04 -13.32 -12.06
CA LYS A 402 -2.62 -13.90 -13.33
C LYS A 402 -3.78 -14.54 -14.09
N ALA A 403 -4.66 -15.23 -13.35
CA ALA A 403 -5.83 -15.85 -13.95
C ALA A 403 -6.83 -14.81 -14.50
N LEU A 404 -7.00 -13.69 -13.79
CA LEU A 404 -7.79 -12.55 -14.26
C LEU A 404 -7.13 -11.92 -15.48
N ALA A 405 -5.83 -11.58 -15.41
CA ALA A 405 -5.09 -10.99 -16.51
C ALA A 405 -5.22 -11.80 -17.81
N ILE A 406 -4.88 -13.08 -17.76
CA ILE A 406 -4.94 -13.96 -18.95
C ILE A 406 -6.37 -14.03 -19.49
N SER A 407 -7.39 -14.15 -18.63
CA SER A 407 -8.79 -14.23 -19.09
C SER A 407 -9.23 -12.94 -19.79
N PHE A 408 -8.90 -11.75 -19.26
CA PHE A 408 -9.29 -10.49 -19.86
C PHE A 408 -8.46 -10.13 -21.11
N ILE A 409 -7.16 -10.50 -21.16
CA ILE A 409 -6.33 -10.36 -22.37
C ILE A 409 -6.94 -11.17 -23.51
N HIS A 410 -7.25 -12.46 -23.29
CA HIS A 410 -7.87 -13.28 -24.33
C HIS A 410 -9.23 -12.75 -24.78
N ALA A 411 -10.03 -12.19 -23.86
CA ALA A 411 -11.30 -11.60 -24.22
C ALA A 411 -11.12 -10.32 -25.05
N SER A 412 -10.10 -9.52 -24.77
CA SER A 412 -9.75 -8.32 -25.55
C SER A 412 -9.28 -8.70 -26.98
N GLU A 413 -8.38 -9.70 -27.11
CA GLU A 413 -7.88 -10.16 -28.40
C GLU A 413 -8.96 -10.77 -29.33
N GLN A 414 -10.12 -11.15 -28.80
CA GLN A 414 -11.25 -11.65 -29.59
C GLN A 414 -12.16 -10.54 -30.12
N GLN A 415 -11.94 -9.30 -29.71
CA GLN A 415 -12.71 -8.12 -30.13
C GLN A 415 -12.05 -7.35 -31.27
N ASP A 416 -10.73 -7.51 -31.45
CA ASP A 416 -9.93 -6.98 -32.55
C ASP A 416 -10.03 -7.92 -33.79
#